data_527f2a8cb02412756430828ce3b8edef
#
_entry.id   527f2a8cb02412756430828ce3b8edef
#
_cell.length_a   1.000
_cell.length_b   1.000
_cell.length_c   1.000
_cell.angle_alpha   90.00
_cell.angle_beta   90.00
_cell.angle_gamma   90.00
#
_symmetry.space_group_name_H-M   'P 1'
#
loop_
_entity.id
_entity.type
_entity.pdbx_description
1 polymer ?
#
loop_
_entity_poly.entity_id
_entity_poly.type
_entity_poly.pdbx_seq_one_letter_code
_entity_poly.pdbx_strand_id
1 'polypeptide(L)'
;MGKKVVHVELPAQDNDRAQRFWEGVGGWSFQDSGMPGIDYRMFQEGDQGGAVFTMEGSPPGPVIYYGSDDIDADLAKVRELGGEADDKQPIPTVGWFARCKDPDGNEFSLFQSDESVQMPTG
;
A
#
# COMPACT_ATOMS: atom_id res chain seq x y z
N MET A 1 -1.34 2.18 -21.64
CA MET A 1 -0.34 1.33 -20.98
C MET A 1 -0.84 0.86 -19.64
N GLY A 2 -0.44 -0.34 -19.26
CA GLY A 2 -0.86 -0.89 -17.98
C GLY A 2 -0.22 -0.19 -16.78
N LYS A 3 -0.89 -0.26 -15.65
CA LYS A 3 -0.35 0.28 -14.41
C LYS A 3 0.82 -0.55 -13.93
N LYS A 4 1.74 0.10 -13.22
CA LYS A 4 2.87 -0.59 -12.59
C LYS A 4 2.52 -0.98 -11.16
N VAL A 5 3.03 -2.12 -10.72
CA VAL A 5 3.04 -2.46 -9.30
C VAL A 5 4.09 -1.55 -8.66
N VAL A 6 3.68 -0.77 -7.67
CA VAL A 6 4.59 0.18 -7.02
C VAL A 6 4.88 -0.18 -5.56
N HIS A 7 4.07 -1.04 -4.95
CA HIS A 7 4.23 -1.36 -3.54
C HIS A 7 3.49 -2.66 -3.23
N VAL A 8 4.04 -3.45 -2.32
CA VAL A 8 3.41 -4.69 -1.84
C VAL A 8 3.40 -4.65 -0.32
N GLU A 9 2.23 -4.79 0.28
CA GLU A 9 2.12 -4.93 1.74
C GLU A 9 1.99 -6.39 2.12
N LEU A 10 2.83 -6.82 3.05
CA LEU A 10 2.87 -8.19 3.54
C LEU A 10 2.43 -8.20 5.00
N PRO A 11 1.15 -8.55 5.29
CA PRO A 11 0.69 -8.61 6.68
C PRO A 11 1.46 -9.66 7.47
N ALA A 12 1.78 -9.34 8.71
CA ALA A 12 2.52 -10.24 9.58
C ALA A 12 1.92 -10.23 10.97
N GLN A 13 2.01 -11.37 11.66
CA GLN A 13 1.65 -11.45 13.07
C GLN A 13 2.78 -10.98 13.97
N ASP A 14 4.02 -11.10 13.47
CA ASP A 14 5.23 -10.75 14.19
C ASP A 14 6.20 -10.13 13.19
N ASN A 15 6.35 -8.80 13.26
CA ASN A 15 7.17 -8.08 12.28
C ASN A 15 8.66 -8.41 12.40
N ASP A 16 9.16 -8.73 13.59
CA ASP A 16 10.56 -9.13 13.73
C ASP A 16 10.82 -10.43 12.98
N ARG A 17 9.93 -11.39 13.12
CA ARG A 17 10.03 -12.66 12.43
C ARG A 17 9.88 -12.48 10.92
N ALA A 18 8.90 -11.69 10.49
CA ALA A 18 8.66 -11.43 9.07
C ALA A 18 9.86 -10.73 8.43
N GLN A 19 10.42 -9.73 9.11
CA GLN A 19 11.58 -9.02 8.60
C GLN A 19 12.77 -9.96 8.42
N ARG A 20 13.08 -10.78 9.42
CA ARG A 20 14.18 -11.74 9.32
C ARG A 20 13.99 -12.69 8.15
N PHE A 21 12.76 -13.18 7.97
CA PHE A 21 12.45 -14.09 6.87
C PHE A 21 12.71 -13.43 5.53
N TRP A 22 12.15 -12.24 5.32
CA TRP A 22 12.25 -11.56 4.04
C TRP A 22 13.62 -10.98 3.77
N GLU A 23 14.38 -10.61 4.80
CA GLU A 23 15.79 -10.25 4.63
C GLU A 23 16.59 -11.44 4.11
N GLY A 24 16.33 -12.62 4.65
CA GLY A 24 17.05 -13.83 4.25
C GLY A 24 16.66 -14.35 2.88
N VAL A 25 15.37 -14.38 2.59
CA VAL A 25 14.87 -14.95 1.34
C VAL A 25 14.85 -13.93 0.20
N GLY A 26 14.38 -12.71 0.49
CA GLY A 26 14.25 -11.67 -0.52
C GLY A 26 15.49 -10.82 -0.72
N GLY A 27 16.37 -10.81 0.25
CA GLY A 27 17.57 -9.97 0.19
C GLY A 27 17.30 -8.49 0.41
N TRP A 28 16.13 -8.14 0.92
CA TRP A 28 15.73 -6.75 1.13
C TRP A 28 16.23 -6.24 2.46
N SER A 29 16.46 -4.91 2.54
CA SER A 29 16.80 -4.23 3.78
C SER A 29 15.59 -3.42 4.23
N PHE A 30 15.22 -3.54 5.50
CA PHE A 30 14.01 -2.91 6.02
C PHE A 30 14.35 -1.71 6.89
N GLN A 31 13.50 -0.69 6.81
CA GLN A 31 13.59 0.51 7.62
C GLN A 31 12.21 0.83 8.17
N ASP A 32 12.15 1.27 9.43
CA ASP A 32 10.91 1.73 10.03
C ASP A 32 10.39 2.94 9.28
N SER A 33 9.08 2.99 9.04
CA SER A 33 8.47 4.11 8.32
C SER A 33 8.52 5.43 9.06
N GLY A 34 8.70 5.37 10.40
CA GLY A 34 8.66 6.56 11.24
C GLY A 34 7.26 7.05 11.58
N MET A 35 6.22 6.34 11.14
CA MET A 35 4.84 6.72 11.47
C MET A 35 4.54 6.43 12.93
N PRO A 36 4.06 7.42 13.71
CA PRO A 36 3.76 7.20 15.13
C PRO A 36 2.68 6.13 15.34
N GLY A 37 2.93 5.23 16.28
CA GLY A 37 1.94 4.24 16.68
C GLY A 37 1.72 3.09 15.72
N ILE A 38 2.50 3.03 14.64
CA ILE A 38 2.36 1.98 13.61
C ILE A 38 3.70 1.32 13.39
N ASP A 39 3.75 -0.01 13.51
CA ASP A 39 4.95 -0.78 13.19
C ASP A 39 4.86 -1.21 11.71
N TYR A 40 5.36 -0.34 10.84
CA TYR A 40 5.32 -0.50 9.40
C TYR A 40 6.76 -0.40 8.90
N ARG A 41 7.32 -1.52 8.48
CA ARG A 41 8.75 -1.61 8.09
C ARG A 41 8.84 -1.76 6.59
N MET A 42 9.54 -0.83 5.95
CA MET A 42 9.55 -0.66 4.50
C MET A 42 10.85 -1.14 3.89
N PHE A 43 10.77 -1.61 2.65
CA PHE A 43 11.93 -1.87 1.82
C PHE A 43 11.71 -1.23 0.45
N GLN A 44 12.80 -1.02 -0.26
CA GLN A 44 12.77 -0.46 -1.61
C GLN A 44 13.73 -1.26 -2.48
N GLU A 45 13.24 -1.68 -3.64
CA GLU A 45 14.05 -2.37 -4.65
C GLU A 45 13.78 -1.72 -5.99
N GLY A 46 14.73 -0.89 -6.46
CA GLY A 46 14.52 -0.10 -7.66
C GLY A 46 13.37 0.88 -7.46
N ASP A 47 12.43 0.89 -8.38
CA ASP A 47 11.22 1.72 -8.29
C ASP A 47 10.02 1.00 -7.69
N GLN A 48 10.24 -0.19 -7.11
CA GLN A 48 9.19 -0.95 -6.45
C GLN A 48 9.48 -1.03 -4.94
N GLY A 49 8.48 -0.73 -4.13
CA GLY A 49 8.60 -0.78 -2.69
C GLY A 49 7.73 -1.86 -2.07
N GLY A 50 7.86 -2.02 -0.77
CA GLY A 50 7.01 -2.92 -0.02
C GLY A 50 7.18 -2.71 1.46
N ALA A 51 6.40 -3.44 2.24
CA ALA A 51 6.46 -3.35 3.69
C ALA A 51 5.94 -4.63 4.34
N VAL A 52 6.47 -4.92 5.52
CA VAL A 52 5.82 -5.85 6.45
C VAL A 52 5.15 -5.02 7.53
N PHE A 53 3.96 -5.44 7.97
CA PHE A 53 3.24 -4.69 8.99
C PHE A 53 2.32 -5.59 9.78
N THR A 54 2.09 -5.20 11.04
CA THR A 54 1.13 -5.85 11.92
C THR A 54 0.04 -4.85 12.21
N MET A 55 -1.19 -5.19 11.85
CA MET A 55 -2.34 -4.32 12.10
C MET A 55 -3.58 -5.19 12.27
N GLU A 56 -4.35 -4.90 13.30
CA GLU A 56 -5.61 -5.58 13.52
C GLU A 56 -6.57 -5.27 12.38
N GLY A 57 -7.26 -6.30 11.88
CA GLY A 57 -8.18 -6.15 10.76
C GLY A 57 -7.52 -6.14 9.40
N SER A 58 -6.22 -6.45 9.33
CA SER A 58 -5.52 -6.53 8.05
C SER A 58 -6.05 -7.68 7.20
N PRO A 59 -5.96 -7.55 5.86
CA PRO A 59 -6.30 -8.66 4.97
C PRO A 59 -5.44 -9.88 5.28
N PRO A 60 -5.94 -11.09 4.98
CA PRO A 60 -5.20 -12.32 5.29
C PRO A 60 -4.01 -12.58 4.37
N GLY A 61 -3.84 -11.81 3.31
CA GLY A 61 -2.77 -12.02 2.34
C GLY A 61 -2.17 -10.71 1.86
N PRO A 62 -1.17 -10.81 0.97
CA PRO A 62 -0.51 -9.62 0.43
C PRO A 62 -1.47 -8.69 -0.28
N VAL A 63 -1.22 -7.39 -0.16
CA VAL A 63 -1.98 -6.36 -0.88
C VAL A 63 -1.04 -5.69 -1.87
N ILE A 64 -1.42 -5.71 -3.15
CA ILE A 64 -0.64 -5.11 -4.22
C ILE A 64 -1.15 -3.69 -4.46
N TYR A 65 -0.22 -2.73 -4.54
CA TYR A 65 -0.53 -1.34 -4.87
C TYR A 65 -0.12 -1.07 -6.30
N TYR A 66 -1.05 -0.54 -7.09
CA TYR A 66 -0.78 -0.11 -8.46
C TYR A 66 -0.68 1.40 -8.51
N GLY A 67 0.26 1.90 -9.28
CA GLY A 67 0.44 3.34 -9.46
C GLY A 67 -0.70 3.94 -10.29
N SER A 68 -1.13 5.14 -9.92
CA SER A 68 -2.20 5.87 -10.60
C SER A 68 -1.74 7.30 -10.87
N ASP A 69 -2.04 7.81 -12.05
CA ASP A 69 -1.81 9.21 -12.38
C ASP A 69 -2.99 10.10 -12.03
N ASP A 70 -4.17 9.48 -11.83
CA ASP A 70 -5.40 10.19 -11.44
C ASP A 70 -6.25 9.21 -10.64
N ILE A 71 -6.03 9.19 -9.33
CA ILE A 71 -6.68 8.22 -8.47
C ILE A 71 -8.20 8.38 -8.44
N ASP A 72 -8.70 9.62 -8.53
CA ASP A 72 -10.14 9.84 -8.52
C ASP A 72 -10.81 9.22 -9.74
N ALA A 73 -10.21 9.37 -10.91
CA ALA A 73 -10.72 8.77 -12.15
C ALA A 73 -10.62 7.24 -12.08
N ASP A 74 -9.52 6.72 -11.54
CA ASP A 74 -9.35 5.27 -11.42
C ASP A 74 -10.34 4.66 -10.43
N LEU A 75 -10.63 5.31 -9.31
CA LEU A 75 -11.60 4.83 -8.35
C LEU A 75 -13.01 4.78 -8.97
N ALA A 76 -13.37 5.80 -9.74
CA ALA A 76 -14.62 5.80 -10.48
C ALA A 76 -14.69 4.62 -11.46
N LYS A 77 -13.58 4.33 -12.13
CA LYS A 77 -13.50 3.22 -13.08
C LYS A 77 -13.64 1.87 -12.38
N VAL A 78 -13.02 1.70 -11.20
CA VAL A 78 -13.19 0.48 -10.41
C VAL A 78 -14.67 0.21 -10.13
N ARG A 79 -15.38 1.24 -9.69
CA ARG A 79 -16.81 1.11 -9.36
C ARG A 79 -17.65 0.84 -10.61
N GLU A 80 -17.34 1.52 -11.70
CA GLU A 80 -18.03 1.34 -12.98
C GLU A 80 -17.90 -0.09 -13.50
N LEU A 81 -16.76 -0.71 -13.31
CA LEU A 81 -16.49 -2.05 -13.83
C LEU A 81 -16.83 -3.18 -12.87
N GLY A 82 -17.56 -2.87 -11.80
CA GLY A 82 -18.09 -3.89 -10.89
C GLY A 82 -17.23 -4.21 -9.68
N GLY A 83 -16.15 -3.47 -9.48
CA GLY A 83 -15.34 -3.59 -8.26
C GLY A 83 -15.86 -2.71 -7.15
N GLU A 84 -15.14 -2.72 -6.03
CA GLU A 84 -15.43 -1.87 -4.89
C GLU A 84 -14.21 -1.00 -4.60
N ALA A 85 -14.46 0.23 -4.16
CA ALA A 85 -13.38 1.16 -3.83
C ALA A 85 -13.77 1.99 -2.62
N ASP A 86 -12.84 2.09 -1.67
CA ASP A 86 -12.97 3.04 -0.56
C ASP A 86 -12.63 4.44 -1.05
N ASP A 87 -12.95 5.45 -0.27
CA ASP A 87 -12.51 6.80 -0.54
C ASP A 87 -11.00 6.91 -0.37
N LYS A 88 -10.38 7.76 -1.18
CA LYS A 88 -8.93 7.95 -1.06
C LYS A 88 -8.55 8.56 0.28
N GLN A 89 -7.39 8.15 0.78
CA GLN A 89 -6.84 8.61 2.04
C GLN A 89 -5.50 9.31 1.78
N PRO A 90 -5.19 10.40 2.49
CA PRO A 90 -3.92 11.07 2.32
C PRO A 90 -2.80 10.38 3.06
N ILE A 91 -1.61 10.36 2.44
CA ILE A 91 -0.37 10.04 3.11
C ILE A 91 0.47 11.31 3.05
N PRO A 92 0.60 12.05 4.16
CA PRO A 92 1.25 13.36 4.13
C PRO A 92 2.63 13.32 3.49
N THR A 93 2.90 14.26 2.59
CA THR A 93 4.12 14.43 1.81
C THR A 93 4.44 13.28 0.84
N VAL A 94 3.57 12.28 0.76
CA VAL A 94 3.78 11.09 -0.08
C VAL A 94 2.74 11.02 -1.20
N GLY A 95 1.45 11.06 -0.86
CA GLY A 95 0.41 10.96 -1.89
C GLY A 95 -0.93 10.52 -1.34
N TRP A 96 -1.67 9.82 -2.20
CA TRP A 96 -3.01 9.32 -1.91
C TRP A 96 -3.06 7.83 -2.15
N PHE A 97 -3.83 7.13 -1.34
CA PHE A 97 -4.09 5.71 -1.59
C PHE A 97 -5.56 5.40 -1.34
N ALA A 98 -6.02 4.30 -1.92
CA ALA A 98 -7.36 3.79 -1.64
C ALA A 98 -7.36 2.27 -1.76
N ARG A 99 -8.05 1.62 -0.83
CA ARG A 99 -8.25 0.17 -0.86
C ARG A 99 -9.41 -0.16 -1.79
N CYS A 100 -9.23 -1.20 -2.57
CA CYS A 100 -10.19 -1.61 -3.58
C CYS A 100 -10.36 -3.13 -3.56
N LYS A 101 -11.41 -3.58 -4.24
CA LYS A 101 -11.59 -5.00 -4.56
C LYS A 101 -12.00 -5.13 -6.01
N ASP A 102 -11.51 -6.17 -6.67
CA ASP A 102 -11.95 -6.50 -8.01
C ASP A 102 -13.33 -7.22 -7.94
N PRO A 103 -13.96 -7.51 -9.08
CA PRO A 103 -15.27 -8.17 -9.06
C PRO A 103 -15.31 -9.54 -8.41
N ASP A 104 -14.16 -10.20 -8.26
CA ASP A 104 -14.06 -11.50 -7.59
C ASP A 104 -13.69 -11.38 -6.11
N GLY A 105 -13.59 -10.16 -5.61
CA GLY A 105 -13.28 -9.92 -4.19
C GLY A 105 -11.80 -9.89 -3.86
N ASN A 106 -10.92 -9.91 -4.85
CA ASN A 106 -9.49 -9.80 -4.60
C ASN A 106 -9.14 -8.37 -4.19
N GLU A 107 -8.42 -8.23 -3.09
CA GLU A 107 -8.04 -6.91 -2.59
C GLU A 107 -6.81 -6.39 -3.31
N PHE A 108 -6.83 -5.10 -3.59
CA PHE A 108 -5.69 -4.35 -4.12
C PHE A 108 -5.83 -2.91 -3.68
N SER A 109 -4.82 -2.10 -3.93
CA SER A 109 -4.87 -0.67 -3.65
C SER A 109 -4.38 0.12 -4.83
N LEU A 110 -4.80 1.37 -4.90
CA LEU A 110 -4.29 2.35 -5.85
C LEU A 110 -3.49 3.39 -5.08
N PHE A 111 -2.42 3.87 -5.69
CA PHE A 111 -1.56 4.88 -5.08
C PHE A 111 -1.21 5.94 -6.11
N GLN A 112 -1.41 7.20 -5.75
CA GLN A 112 -0.99 8.34 -6.56
C GLN A 112 0.05 9.13 -5.78
N SER A 113 1.23 9.31 -6.35
CA SER A 113 2.28 10.13 -5.75
C SER A 113 1.87 11.60 -5.79
N ASP A 114 1.97 12.29 -4.65
CA ASP A 114 1.67 13.72 -4.55
C ASP A 114 2.33 14.27 -3.29
N GLU A 115 3.48 14.89 -3.46
CA GLU A 115 4.25 15.42 -2.33
C GLU A 115 3.59 16.63 -1.68
N SER A 116 2.58 17.22 -2.34
CA SER A 116 1.88 18.39 -1.79
C SER A 116 0.81 18.03 -0.76
N VAL A 117 0.54 16.75 -0.54
CA VAL A 117 -0.44 16.32 0.46
C VAL A 117 0.03 16.72 1.85
N GLN A 118 -0.86 17.36 2.60
CA GLN A 118 -0.55 17.86 3.93
C GLN A 118 -1.29 17.09 4.99
N MET A 119 -0.80 17.17 6.22
CA MET A 119 -1.51 16.62 7.38
C MET A 119 -2.86 17.30 7.51
N PRO A 120 -3.93 16.56 7.81
CA PRO A 120 -5.20 17.21 8.15
C PRO A 120 -5.01 18.13 9.34
N THR A 121 -5.45 19.39 9.20
CA THR A 121 -5.41 20.34 10.31
C THR A 121 -6.74 20.27 11.05
N GLY A 122 -6.68 20.03 12.33
CA GLY A 122 -7.94 20.05 13.09
C GLY A 122 -7.95 19.22 14.28
#